data_b6f472d804b33872d64428dbb6124058
#
_entry.id   b6f472d804b33872d64428dbb6124058
#
_cell.length_a   1.000
_cell.length_b   1.000
_cell.length_c   1.000
_cell.angle_alpha   90.00
_cell.angle_beta   90.00
_cell.angle_gamma   90.00
#
_symmetry.space_group_name_H-M   'P 1'
#
loop_
_entity.id
_entity.type
_entity.pdbx_description
1 polymer ?
#
loop_
_entity_poly.entity_id
_entity_poly.type
_entity_poly.pdbx_seq_one_letter_code
_entity_poly.pdbx_strand_id
1 'polypeptide(L)'
;HPPHQVGAFLTRCLFSMFAEDVGLLPASDKGEGKSEGKGAFSELLQRHREHPPTLQRMLQALWADMDRGGFSAALAREVRKFNGKLFKASQSEGYALLLNTSQIDGLLTAAKANWTEVEPAIFGTLLERALDPDERHALGAHFTPRAYVDRLVIPTVIDPLRAEWSDTQAATMVLMGEHEALN
;
A
#
# COMPACT_ATOMS: atom_id res chain seq x y z
N HIS A 1 23.10 -2.44 -11.08
CA HIS A 1 22.45 -3.18 -9.99
C HIS A 1 21.83 -4.49 -10.50
N PRO A 2 21.83 -5.58 -9.70
CA PRO A 2 21.18 -6.83 -10.06
C PRO A 2 19.67 -6.62 -10.29
N PRO A 3 19.03 -7.36 -11.24
CA PRO A 3 17.62 -7.15 -11.57
C PRO A 3 16.66 -7.28 -10.38
N HIS A 4 16.93 -8.19 -9.44
CA HIS A 4 16.10 -8.36 -8.24
C HIS A 4 16.14 -7.15 -7.30
N GLN A 5 17.29 -6.47 -7.15
CA GLN A 5 17.39 -5.24 -6.36
C GLN A 5 16.58 -4.11 -7.00
N VAL A 6 16.66 -3.98 -8.33
CA VAL A 6 15.87 -2.99 -9.08
C VAL A 6 14.38 -3.27 -8.94
N GLY A 7 13.96 -4.53 -9.08
CA GLY A 7 12.57 -4.93 -8.90
C GLY A 7 12.05 -4.63 -7.49
N ALA A 8 12.81 -4.99 -6.46
CA ALA A 8 12.45 -4.72 -5.07
C ALA A 8 12.38 -3.21 -4.76
N PHE A 9 13.32 -2.43 -5.29
CA PHE A 9 13.32 -0.98 -5.17
C PHE A 9 12.08 -0.35 -5.83
N LEU A 10 11.79 -0.70 -7.09
CA LEU A 10 10.63 -0.19 -7.80
C LEU A 10 9.32 -0.59 -7.12
N THR A 11 9.23 -1.82 -6.58
CA THR A 11 8.04 -2.25 -5.83
C THR A 11 7.82 -1.39 -4.58
N ARG A 12 8.90 -1.01 -3.85
CA ARG A 12 8.78 -0.07 -2.72
C ARG A 12 8.31 1.30 -3.16
N CYS A 13 8.83 1.83 -4.29
CA CYS A 13 8.39 3.10 -4.84
C CYS A 13 6.90 3.06 -5.20
N LEU A 14 6.47 2.06 -5.96
CA LEU A 14 5.07 1.90 -6.39
C LEU A 14 4.12 1.75 -5.19
N PHE A 15 4.52 0.93 -4.20
CA PHE A 15 3.72 0.79 -2.99
C PHE A 15 3.63 2.11 -2.20
N SER A 16 4.70 2.91 -2.17
CA SER A 16 4.69 4.21 -1.50
C SER A 16 3.76 5.22 -2.21
N MET A 17 3.72 5.20 -3.55
CA MET A 17 2.78 6.01 -4.35
C MET A 17 1.33 5.59 -4.08
N PHE A 18 1.06 4.28 -4.08
CA PHE A 18 -0.26 3.76 -3.71
C PHE A 18 -0.63 4.15 -2.27
N ALA A 19 0.29 3.97 -1.31
CA ALA A 19 0.04 4.24 0.11
C ALA A 19 -0.27 5.73 0.37
N GLU A 20 0.33 6.66 -0.40
CA GLU A 20 -0.02 8.07 -0.28
C GLU A 20 -1.39 8.38 -0.85
N ASP A 21 -1.76 7.82 -2.00
CA ASP A 21 -3.05 8.09 -2.65
C ASP A 21 -4.25 7.50 -1.88
N VAL A 22 -4.05 6.35 -1.21
CA VAL A 22 -5.11 5.75 -0.37
C VAL A 22 -5.09 6.26 1.08
N GLY A 23 -4.28 7.27 1.39
CA GLY A 23 -4.23 7.91 2.72
C GLY A 23 -3.55 7.07 3.82
N LEU A 24 -2.70 6.10 3.45
CA LEU A 24 -1.88 5.34 4.40
C LEU A 24 -0.59 6.08 4.78
N LEU A 25 -0.08 6.94 3.91
CA LEU A 25 0.96 7.92 4.23
C LEU A 25 0.33 9.29 4.52
N PRO A 26 1.02 10.15 5.30
CA PRO A 26 0.52 11.50 5.59
C PRO A 26 0.30 12.31 4.32
N ALA A 27 -0.73 13.16 4.33
CA ALA A 27 -0.96 14.11 3.26
C ALA A 27 0.17 15.17 3.19
N SER A 28 0.37 15.83 2.06
CA SER A 28 1.31 16.95 1.94
C SER A 28 0.86 18.16 2.77
N ASP A 29 1.81 18.99 3.25
CA ASP A 29 1.51 20.23 4.01
C ASP A 29 0.89 21.35 3.16
N LYS A 30 0.89 21.21 1.85
CA LYS A 30 0.43 22.26 0.93
C LYS A 30 -1.07 22.14 0.62
N GLY A 31 -1.90 22.39 1.65
CA GLY A 31 -3.30 22.80 1.48
C GLY A 31 -4.30 21.71 1.12
N GLU A 32 -5.52 21.89 1.64
CA GLU A 32 -6.75 21.11 1.39
C GLU A 32 -7.21 21.22 -0.09
N GLY A 33 -6.46 20.68 -0.98
CA GLY A 33 -6.84 20.50 -2.37
C GLY A 33 -6.22 19.22 -2.85
N LYS A 34 -7.05 18.23 -3.19
CA LYS A 34 -6.66 17.06 -3.97
C LYS A 34 -6.08 17.50 -5.31
N SER A 35 -4.89 18.08 -5.33
CA SER A 35 -4.17 18.27 -6.57
C SER A 35 -3.37 17.02 -6.83
N GLU A 36 -3.70 16.39 -7.93
CA GLU A 36 -3.09 15.18 -8.48
C GLU A 36 -1.58 15.10 -8.20
N GLY A 37 -1.15 14.04 -7.49
CA GLY A 37 0.28 13.74 -7.28
C GLY A 37 0.99 14.56 -6.18
N LYS A 38 0.33 14.92 -5.09
CA LYS A 38 0.92 15.70 -3.97
C LYS A 38 0.74 15.04 -2.60
N GLY A 39 1.19 13.81 -2.45
CA GLY A 39 1.38 13.18 -1.16
C GLY A 39 2.79 13.41 -0.62
N ALA A 40 3.05 12.91 0.58
CA ALA A 40 4.34 13.09 1.27
C ALA A 40 5.49 12.39 0.54
N PHE A 41 5.25 11.27 -0.14
CA PHE A 41 6.27 10.56 -0.91
C PHE A 41 6.64 11.35 -2.18
N SER A 42 5.66 11.84 -2.93
CA SER A 42 5.88 12.68 -4.10
C SER A 42 6.60 13.98 -3.74
N GLU A 43 6.25 14.59 -2.61
CA GLU A 43 6.94 15.78 -2.09
C GLU A 43 8.41 15.48 -1.74
N LEU A 44 8.68 14.31 -1.15
CA LEU A 44 10.05 13.87 -0.84
C LEU A 44 10.89 13.74 -2.12
N LEU A 45 10.35 13.10 -3.17
CA LEU A 45 11.02 12.98 -4.46
C LEU A 45 11.31 14.36 -5.06
N GLN A 46 10.32 15.26 -5.08
CA GLN A 46 10.44 16.60 -5.63
C GLN A 46 11.47 17.45 -4.86
N ARG A 47 11.46 17.38 -3.54
CA ARG A 47 12.37 18.16 -2.66
C ARG A 47 13.83 17.79 -2.88
N HIS A 48 14.12 16.53 -3.15
CA HIS A 48 15.48 16.03 -3.27
C HIS A 48 15.89 15.68 -4.71
N ARG A 49 15.12 16.14 -5.71
CA ARG A 49 15.35 15.88 -7.13
C ARG A 49 16.77 16.24 -7.59
N GLU A 50 17.28 17.40 -7.15
CA GLU A 50 18.61 17.90 -7.52
C GLU A 50 19.75 17.33 -6.65
N HIS A 51 19.40 16.50 -5.65
CA HIS A 51 20.34 15.91 -4.70
C HIS A 51 20.15 14.39 -4.57
N PRO A 52 20.45 13.61 -5.64
CA PRO A 52 20.20 12.17 -5.66
C PRO A 52 20.79 11.37 -4.49
N PRO A 53 22.03 11.65 -3.99
CA PRO A 53 22.56 10.95 -2.82
C PRO A 53 21.75 11.20 -1.54
N THR A 54 21.20 12.42 -1.40
CA THR A 54 20.32 12.75 -0.28
C THR A 54 18.98 12.03 -0.43
N LEU A 55 18.40 12.01 -1.63
CA LEU A 55 17.16 11.26 -1.90
C LEU A 55 17.30 9.79 -1.54
N GLN A 56 18.40 9.13 -1.94
CA GLN A 56 18.66 7.73 -1.61
C GLN A 56 18.59 7.48 -0.09
N ARG A 57 19.26 8.34 0.71
CA ARG A 57 19.24 8.25 2.17
C ARG A 57 17.85 8.50 2.76
N MET A 58 17.11 9.47 2.20
CA MET A 58 15.75 9.79 2.67
C MET A 58 14.77 8.67 2.34
N LEU A 59 14.86 8.03 1.17
CA LEU A 59 14.06 6.86 0.83
C LEU A 59 14.36 5.68 1.76
N GLN A 60 15.64 5.43 2.05
CA GLN A 60 16.05 4.39 2.98
C GLN A 60 15.50 4.64 4.38
N ALA A 61 15.58 5.87 4.87
CA ALA A 61 15.04 6.27 6.17
C ALA A 61 13.52 6.14 6.22
N LEU A 62 12.80 6.66 5.21
CA LEU A 62 11.35 6.56 5.13
C LEU A 62 10.88 5.10 5.18
N TRP A 63 11.44 4.22 4.37
CA TRP A 63 11.04 2.82 4.34
C TRP A 63 11.41 2.06 5.62
N ALA A 64 12.50 2.44 6.29
CA ALA A 64 12.83 1.92 7.63
C ALA A 64 11.80 2.38 8.68
N ASP A 65 11.31 3.62 8.57
CA ASP A 65 10.27 4.13 9.46
C ASP A 65 8.91 3.49 9.16
N MET A 66 8.60 3.22 7.90
CA MET A 66 7.40 2.45 7.52
C MET A 66 7.43 1.00 8.06
N ASP A 67 8.59 0.35 8.17
CA ASP A 67 8.70 -0.98 8.80
C ASP A 67 8.45 -0.93 10.32
N ARG A 68 8.92 0.12 10.98
CA ARG A 68 8.82 0.27 12.46
C ARG A 68 7.53 0.94 12.92
N GLY A 69 7.05 1.92 12.16
CA GLY A 69 6.07 2.91 12.58
C GLY A 69 6.69 4.00 13.46
N GLY A 70 5.95 5.09 13.67
CA GLY A 70 6.36 6.21 14.50
C GLY A 70 6.80 7.44 13.69
N PHE A 71 7.55 8.34 14.30
CA PHE A 71 7.97 9.57 13.64
C PHE A 71 9.02 9.33 12.57
N SER A 72 8.73 9.77 11.34
CA SER A 72 9.66 9.74 10.22
C SER A 72 10.33 11.11 10.05
N ALA A 73 11.64 11.15 10.23
CA ALA A 73 12.41 12.35 9.97
C ALA A 73 12.45 12.73 8.47
N ALA A 74 12.32 11.74 7.58
CA ALA A 74 12.28 11.97 6.14
C ALA A 74 11.03 12.76 5.71
N LEU A 75 9.90 12.54 6.37
CA LEU A 75 8.63 13.24 6.12
C LEU A 75 8.32 14.33 7.16
N ALA A 76 9.08 14.40 8.26
CA ALA A 76 8.80 15.21 9.44
C ALA A 76 7.39 14.98 10.04
N ARG A 77 6.91 13.72 10.00
CA ARG A 77 5.53 13.30 10.39
C ARG A 77 5.49 11.90 10.93
N GLU A 78 4.41 11.58 11.62
CA GLU A 78 4.11 10.21 12.04
C GLU A 78 3.72 9.35 10.83
N VAL A 79 4.30 8.16 10.75
CA VAL A 79 3.95 7.14 9.77
C VAL A 79 3.44 5.89 10.47
N ARG A 80 2.48 5.22 9.83
CA ARG A 80 1.95 3.94 10.33
C ARG A 80 2.97 2.84 10.11
N LYS A 81 2.92 1.82 10.96
CA LYS A 81 3.68 0.58 10.74
C LYS A 81 3.04 -0.22 9.62
N PHE A 82 3.83 -0.56 8.62
CA PHE A 82 3.43 -1.45 7.53
C PHE A 82 3.91 -2.87 7.84
N ASN A 83 2.95 -3.78 7.97
CA ASN A 83 3.25 -5.18 8.22
C ASN A 83 3.73 -5.89 6.95
N GLY A 84 4.58 -6.90 7.10
CA GLY A 84 5.08 -7.69 5.98
C GLY A 84 6.60 -7.57 5.80
N LYS A 85 7.10 -8.04 4.66
CA LYS A 85 8.56 -8.10 4.40
C LYS A 85 9.07 -6.99 3.48
N LEU A 86 8.18 -6.22 2.82
CA LEU A 86 8.55 -5.26 1.79
C LEU A 86 9.57 -4.21 2.26
N PHE A 87 9.40 -3.71 3.49
CA PHE A 87 10.23 -2.66 4.06
C PHE A 87 11.28 -3.17 5.07
N LYS A 88 11.38 -4.48 5.26
CA LYS A 88 12.41 -5.08 6.13
C LYS A 88 13.81 -4.96 5.53
N ALA A 89 14.81 -5.20 6.39
CA ALA A 89 16.23 -5.23 6.01
C ALA A 89 16.72 -3.93 5.35
N SER A 90 16.30 -2.76 5.88
CA SER A 90 16.66 -1.43 5.36
C SER A 90 18.17 -1.14 5.30
N GLN A 91 18.99 -1.96 5.94
CA GLN A 91 20.45 -1.87 5.91
C GLN A 91 21.10 -2.76 4.84
N SER A 92 20.31 -3.53 4.08
CA SER A 92 20.84 -4.39 3.02
C SER A 92 21.37 -3.57 1.85
N GLU A 93 22.41 -4.08 1.20
CA GLU A 93 22.95 -3.46 -0.02
C GLU A 93 21.89 -3.43 -1.13
N GLY A 94 21.79 -2.31 -1.83
CA GLY A 94 20.80 -2.13 -2.91
C GLY A 94 19.36 -1.93 -2.42
N TYR A 95 19.14 -1.72 -1.13
CA TYR A 95 17.81 -1.46 -0.58
C TYR A 95 17.19 -0.16 -1.11
N ALA A 96 17.96 0.92 -1.15
CA ALA A 96 17.62 2.16 -1.85
C ALA A 96 18.69 2.44 -2.93
N LEU A 97 18.27 2.62 -4.17
CA LEU A 97 19.18 2.82 -5.28
C LEU A 97 19.53 4.29 -5.47
N LEU A 98 20.77 4.55 -5.88
CA LEU A 98 21.16 5.87 -6.34
C LEU A 98 20.57 6.09 -7.74
N LEU A 99 19.71 7.07 -7.88
CA LEU A 99 19.07 7.46 -9.12
C LEU A 99 19.75 8.69 -9.72
N ASN A 100 19.65 8.85 -11.04
CA ASN A 100 19.92 10.13 -11.67
C ASN A 100 18.64 10.97 -11.78
N THR A 101 18.77 12.24 -12.12
CA THR A 101 17.64 13.20 -12.21
C THR A 101 16.55 12.72 -13.18
N SER A 102 16.92 12.15 -14.33
CA SER A 102 15.95 11.63 -15.30
C SER A 102 15.13 10.45 -14.74
N GLN A 103 15.76 9.58 -13.96
CA GLN A 103 15.06 8.47 -13.28
C GLN A 103 14.12 8.98 -12.19
N ILE A 104 14.53 10.03 -11.46
CA ILE A 104 13.67 10.69 -10.47
C ILE A 104 12.47 11.33 -11.15
N ASP A 105 12.66 11.98 -12.32
CA ASP A 105 11.57 12.54 -13.13
C ASP A 105 10.59 11.45 -13.62
N GLY A 106 11.11 10.28 -13.95
CA GLY A 106 10.29 9.09 -14.25
C GLY A 106 9.41 8.67 -13.08
N LEU A 107 9.97 8.62 -11.85
CA LEU A 107 9.20 8.32 -10.65
C LEU A 107 8.17 9.40 -10.35
N LEU A 108 8.52 10.69 -10.49
CA LEU A 108 7.59 11.81 -10.31
C LEU A 108 6.45 11.77 -11.33
N THR A 109 6.73 11.35 -12.57
CA THR A 109 5.69 11.14 -13.58
C THR A 109 4.76 10.00 -13.21
N ALA A 110 5.31 8.87 -12.73
CA ALA A 110 4.51 7.75 -12.25
C ALA A 110 3.65 8.12 -11.02
N ALA A 111 4.18 8.95 -10.12
CA ALA A 111 3.46 9.41 -8.94
C ALA A 111 2.26 10.34 -9.24
N LYS A 112 2.16 10.88 -10.46
CA LYS A 112 0.99 11.67 -10.90
C LYS A 112 -0.21 10.80 -11.30
N ALA A 113 -0.01 9.51 -11.51
CA ALA A 113 -1.11 8.59 -11.82
C ALA A 113 -2.04 8.43 -10.62
N ASN A 114 -3.31 8.13 -10.87
CA ASN A 114 -4.27 7.82 -9.82
C ASN A 114 -4.11 6.38 -9.35
N TRP A 115 -3.42 6.19 -8.23
CA TRP A 115 -3.16 4.87 -7.66
C TRP A 115 -4.34 4.31 -6.85
N THR A 116 -5.38 5.12 -6.56
CA THR A 116 -6.59 4.65 -5.84
C THR A 116 -7.39 3.64 -6.65
N GLU A 117 -7.27 3.67 -7.97
CA GLU A 117 -7.95 2.74 -8.88
C GLU A 117 -7.20 1.42 -9.07
N VAL A 118 -5.98 1.33 -8.55
CA VAL A 118 -5.18 0.10 -8.66
C VAL A 118 -5.68 -0.92 -7.64
N GLU A 119 -6.08 -2.08 -8.14
CA GLU A 119 -6.49 -3.19 -7.27
C GLU A 119 -5.30 -3.65 -6.40
N PRO A 120 -5.46 -3.69 -5.05
CA PRO A 120 -4.38 -4.10 -4.13
C PRO A 120 -3.75 -5.45 -4.44
N ALA A 121 -4.51 -6.33 -5.09
CA ALA A 121 -4.08 -7.62 -5.58
C ALA A 121 -2.88 -7.57 -6.54
N ILE A 122 -2.74 -6.48 -7.30
CA ILE A 122 -1.61 -6.26 -8.22
C ILE A 122 -0.30 -6.17 -7.45
N PHE A 123 -0.31 -5.54 -6.26
CA PHE A 123 0.89 -5.49 -5.41
C PHE A 123 1.31 -6.86 -4.92
N GLY A 124 0.38 -7.76 -4.63
CA GLY A 124 0.68 -9.16 -4.31
C GLY A 124 1.46 -9.84 -5.44
N THR A 125 1.02 -9.69 -6.68
CA THR A 125 1.69 -10.23 -7.87
C THR A 125 3.06 -9.58 -8.11
N LEU A 126 3.19 -8.26 -7.90
CA LEU A 126 4.46 -7.55 -8.03
C LEU A 126 5.47 -8.01 -6.96
N LEU A 127 5.03 -8.15 -5.72
CA LEU A 127 5.84 -8.68 -4.62
C LEU A 127 6.29 -10.11 -4.89
N GLU A 128 5.39 -10.96 -5.37
CA GLU A 128 5.71 -12.33 -5.77
C GLU A 128 6.80 -12.38 -6.84
N ARG A 129 6.73 -11.50 -7.85
CA ARG A 129 7.74 -11.42 -8.92
C ARG A 129 9.05 -10.80 -8.47
N ALA A 130 9.04 -9.95 -7.45
CA ALA A 130 10.24 -9.32 -6.89
C ALA A 130 11.00 -10.23 -5.91
N LEU A 131 10.36 -11.31 -5.41
CA LEU A 131 11.01 -12.31 -4.57
C LEU A 131 11.90 -13.25 -5.39
N ASP A 132 12.99 -13.70 -4.76
CA ASP A 132 13.79 -14.79 -5.29
C ASP A 132 12.92 -16.05 -5.47
N PRO A 133 13.11 -16.84 -6.56
CA PRO A 133 12.34 -18.06 -6.80
C PRO A 133 12.34 -19.04 -5.62
N ASP A 134 13.47 -19.20 -4.93
CA ASP A 134 13.60 -20.12 -3.79
C ASP A 134 12.84 -19.56 -2.56
N GLU A 135 12.89 -18.26 -2.30
CA GLU A 135 12.08 -17.63 -1.26
C GLU A 135 10.59 -17.70 -1.57
N ARG A 136 10.21 -17.59 -2.83
CA ARG A 136 8.81 -17.71 -3.29
C ARG A 136 8.25 -19.09 -2.99
N HIS A 137 9.00 -20.14 -3.32
CA HIS A 137 8.64 -21.53 -3.02
C HIS A 137 8.56 -21.79 -1.51
N ALA A 138 9.51 -21.30 -0.73
CA ALA A 138 9.55 -21.47 0.72
C ALA A 138 8.37 -20.76 1.44
N LEU A 139 7.88 -19.67 0.89
CA LEU A 139 6.76 -18.89 1.48
C LEU A 139 5.39 -19.36 0.98
N GLY A 140 5.32 -20.25 -0.03
CA GLY A 140 4.07 -20.59 -0.70
C GLY A 140 3.35 -19.36 -1.28
N ALA A 141 4.10 -18.31 -1.60
CA ALA A 141 3.59 -17.01 -2.03
C ALA A 141 3.07 -17.07 -3.46
N HIS A 142 1.92 -17.74 -3.65
CA HIS A 142 1.16 -17.69 -4.87
C HIS A 142 -0.07 -16.84 -4.64
N PHE A 143 -0.12 -15.70 -5.31
CA PHE A 143 -1.28 -14.83 -5.22
C PHE A 143 -2.46 -15.43 -6.00
N THR A 144 -3.56 -15.69 -5.28
CA THR A 144 -4.79 -16.20 -5.92
C THR A 144 -5.61 -15.02 -6.43
N PRO A 145 -5.89 -14.92 -7.75
CA PRO A 145 -6.73 -13.85 -8.28
C PRO A 145 -8.08 -13.78 -7.59
N ARG A 146 -8.55 -12.56 -7.30
CA ARG A 146 -9.80 -12.28 -6.59
C ARG A 146 -11.00 -13.06 -7.13
N ALA A 147 -11.11 -13.18 -8.47
CA ALA A 147 -12.20 -13.91 -9.09
C ALA A 147 -12.31 -15.39 -8.66
N TYR A 148 -11.18 -16.03 -8.31
CA TYR A 148 -11.20 -17.40 -7.78
C TYR A 148 -11.56 -17.43 -6.30
N VAL A 149 -11.06 -16.45 -5.53
CA VAL A 149 -11.40 -16.29 -4.11
C VAL A 149 -12.89 -16.03 -3.96
N ASP A 150 -13.47 -15.13 -4.75
CA ASP A 150 -14.88 -14.78 -4.71
C ASP A 150 -15.79 -15.99 -5.03
N ARG A 151 -15.40 -16.86 -5.97
CA ARG A 151 -16.13 -18.11 -6.28
C ARG A 151 -16.24 -19.05 -5.10
N LEU A 152 -15.31 -19.01 -4.18
CA LEU A 152 -15.33 -19.82 -2.97
C LEU A 152 -16.00 -19.07 -1.81
N VAL A 153 -15.57 -17.83 -1.55
CA VAL A 153 -15.97 -17.06 -0.36
C VAL A 153 -17.43 -16.60 -0.43
N ILE A 154 -17.91 -16.21 -1.63
CA ILE A 154 -19.29 -15.73 -1.75
C ILE A 154 -20.28 -16.83 -1.34
N PRO A 155 -20.31 -18.04 -1.95
CA PRO A 155 -21.31 -19.03 -1.61
C PRO A 155 -21.10 -19.70 -0.25
N THR A 156 -19.87 -19.73 0.28
CA THR A 156 -19.58 -20.47 1.53
C THR A 156 -19.60 -19.60 2.77
N VAL A 157 -19.37 -18.29 2.65
CA VAL A 157 -19.29 -17.37 3.78
C VAL A 157 -20.28 -16.23 3.64
N ILE A 158 -20.24 -15.52 2.51
CA ILE A 158 -20.99 -14.26 2.37
C ILE A 158 -22.50 -14.51 2.26
N ASP A 159 -22.92 -15.44 1.40
CA ASP A 159 -24.35 -15.69 1.19
C ASP A 159 -25.03 -16.31 2.42
N PRO A 160 -24.45 -17.29 3.15
CA PRO A 160 -24.99 -17.74 4.42
C PRO A 160 -25.15 -16.63 5.46
N LEU A 161 -24.10 -15.79 5.63
CA LEU A 161 -24.15 -14.67 6.60
C LEU A 161 -25.17 -13.60 6.20
N ARG A 162 -25.35 -13.35 4.92
CA ARG A 162 -26.41 -12.44 4.42
C ARG A 162 -27.80 -12.99 4.69
N ALA A 163 -28.01 -14.30 4.51
CA ALA A 163 -29.28 -14.96 4.83
C ALA A 163 -29.59 -14.84 6.33
N GLU A 164 -28.66 -15.21 7.21
CA GLU A 164 -28.81 -15.08 8.67
C GLU A 164 -29.09 -13.62 9.08
N TRP A 165 -28.39 -12.66 8.47
CA TRP A 165 -28.62 -11.24 8.73
C TRP A 165 -30.03 -10.79 8.29
N SER A 166 -30.49 -11.23 7.11
CA SER A 166 -31.84 -10.92 6.63
C SER A 166 -32.92 -11.48 7.56
N ASP A 167 -32.74 -12.73 8.01
CA ASP A 167 -33.67 -13.36 8.95
C ASP A 167 -33.71 -12.65 10.30
N THR A 168 -32.55 -12.22 10.80
CA THR A 168 -32.45 -11.46 12.04
C THR A 168 -33.12 -10.09 11.92
N GLN A 169 -32.94 -9.41 10.79
CA GLN A 169 -33.62 -8.13 10.51
C GLN A 169 -35.14 -8.32 10.45
N ALA A 170 -35.64 -9.35 9.77
CA ALA A 170 -37.05 -9.65 9.68
C ALA A 170 -37.66 -9.95 11.07
N ALA A 171 -37.00 -10.79 11.86
CA ALA A 171 -37.44 -11.09 13.24
C ALA A 171 -37.47 -9.83 14.13
N THR A 172 -36.45 -8.95 13.99
CA THR A 172 -36.41 -7.69 14.74
C THR A 172 -37.55 -6.76 14.38
N MET A 173 -37.87 -6.65 13.08
CA MET A 173 -38.99 -5.83 12.62
C MET A 173 -40.34 -6.33 13.14
N VAL A 174 -40.55 -7.65 13.21
CA VAL A 174 -41.77 -8.23 13.77
C VAL A 174 -41.90 -7.89 15.26
N LEU A 175 -40.83 -8.08 16.04
CA LEU A 175 -40.82 -7.78 17.47
C LEU A 175 -41.03 -6.28 17.76
N MET A 176 -40.48 -5.41 16.95
CA MET A 176 -40.72 -3.94 17.09
C MET A 176 -42.16 -3.58 16.77
N GLY A 177 -42.75 -4.16 15.72
CA GLY A 177 -44.15 -3.94 15.37
C GLY A 177 -45.12 -4.45 16.44
N GLU A 178 -44.84 -5.61 17.07
CA GLU A 178 -45.62 -6.13 18.21
C GLU A 178 -45.50 -5.22 19.45
N HIS A 179 -44.33 -4.64 19.69
CA HIS A 179 -44.12 -3.73 20.82
C HIS A 179 -44.86 -2.39 20.63
N GLU A 180 -44.94 -1.85 19.41
CA GLU A 180 -45.70 -0.65 19.09
C GLU A 180 -47.21 -0.91 19.17
N ALA A 181 -47.69 -2.12 18.89
CA ALA A 181 -49.12 -2.48 18.98
C ALA A 181 -49.61 -2.69 20.43
N LEU A 182 -48.71 -2.85 21.40
CA LEU A 182 -49.00 -3.05 22.83
C LEU A 182 -48.94 -1.75 23.66
N ASN A 183 -48.52 -0.63 23.08
CA ASN A 183 -48.46 0.67 23.72
C ASN A 183 -49.45 1.64 23.11
#